data_942086536c2115954a83ad32fd2b249a
#
_entry.id   942086536c2115954a83ad32fd2b249a
#
_cell.length_a   1.000
_cell.length_b   1.000
_cell.length_c   1.000
_cell.angle_alpha   90.00
_cell.angle_beta   90.00
_cell.angle_gamma   90.00
#
_symmetry.space_group_name_H-M   'P 1'
#
loop_
_entity.id
_entity.type
_entity.pdbx_description
1 polymer ?
#
loop_
_entity_poly.entity_id
_entity_poly.type
_entity_poly.pdbx_seq_one_letter_code
_entity_poly.pdbx_strand_id
1 'polypeptide(L)'
;RRQRQMCIRDRYVSADVVEAINADEEDDNEEDWVARPPIVTVMGHVDHGKTSLLDNIRSANVIAGEAGGITQHIGAYNVKLQNGRRITFLDTPGHEAFTAMRARGAKVTDIAIIIVAADDNVMPQTIEAINHASAAGVPIVFAINKIDKPHANPEKIKEELANMNYLVEDWGGKYQSQEISAKKGIGVEELLEKVLLEADLLDLKANPKKRAVGSIIESSLDKGRGYVSTILVENGTLKMGDIVLAGTHQGRIKAMFNERNQRVEKAGPSEPVLILGLNGAPQAGDTFNVLETEQEAREIANRREQLQRELGLRTQKMLTLDDIGRRIAVGNFQELNVIVKGDVDGSVEALSDSLIRLSTEEIQVNVIHKAVGQISESDVVLAAASNAIIIGFQVRPSLQARRNAEKEGVEIRLYSIIYDAIEEVKSAMEGMLSPEIKEEITAYVEVQQVFKITKVGTVAGCMVKEGKIKRTNKIRLIRDGIVIYAGELGSLKRFKDDAKEVVAGLDCGLNITNFNDIQVGDMIEAYEETEIKKTL
;
A
#
# COMPACT_ATOMS: atom_id res chain seq x y z
N ARG A 1 -36.17 22.11 4.54
CA ARG A 1 -35.76 23.37 3.89
C ARG A 1 -34.34 23.79 4.28
N ARG A 2 -33.91 23.75 5.57
CA ARG A 2 -32.54 24.10 5.97
C ARG A 2 -31.46 23.16 5.36
N GLN A 3 -31.69 21.86 5.29
CA GLN A 3 -30.75 20.91 4.67
C GLN A 3 -30.61 21.10 3.15
N ARG A 4 -31.71 21.46 2.45
CA ARG A 4 -31.63 21.77 1.01
C ARG A 4 -30.87 23.07 0.73
N GLN A 5 -30.98 24.07 1.58
CA GLN A 5 -30.22 25.32 1.44
C GLN A 5 -28.70 25.12 1.71
N MET A 6 -28.35 24.22 2.64
CA MET A 6 -26.94 23.86 2.88
C MET A 6 -26.30 23.14 1.67
N CYS A 7 -27.00 22.15 1.09
CA CYS A 7 -26.52 21.46 -0.13
C CYS A 7 -26.40 22.39 -1.36
N ILE A 8 -27.27 23.38 -1.49
CA ILE A 8 -27.19 24.37 -2.58
C ILE A 8 -25.98 25.29 -2.39
N ARG A 9 -25.70 25.71 -1.15
CA ARG A 9 -24.57 26.58 -0.85
C ARG A 9 -23.23 25.88 -1.06
N ASP A 10 -23.11 24.59 -0.71
CA ASP A 10 -21.92 23.78 -0.95
C ASP A 10 -21.67 23.53 -2.45
N ARG A 11 -22.72 23.41 -3.28
CA ARG A 11 -22.60 23.32 -4.73
C ARG A 11 -22.19 24.65 -5.38
N TYR A 12 -22.70 25.77 -4.91
CA TYR A 12 -22.33 27.09 -5.43
C TYR A 12 -20.86 27.44 -5.14
N VAL A 13 -20.37 27.11 -3.97
CA VAL A 13 -18.97 27.38 -3.58
C VAL A 13 -17.97 26.54 -4.41
N SER A 14 -18.32 25.30 -4.77
CA SER A 14 -17.48 24.47 -5.65
C SER A 14 -17.56 24.90 -7.12
N ALA A 15 -18.71 25.39 -7.59
CA ALA A 15 -18.89 25.88 -8.95
C ALA A 15 -18.08 27.17 -9.20
N ASP A 16 -18.15 28.16 -8.32
CA ASP A 16 -17.43 29.44 -8.48
C ASP A 16 -15.90 29.27 -8.59
N VAL A 17 -15.31 28.27 -7.94
CA VAL A 17 -13.85 28.00 -8.00
C VAL A 17 -13.49 27.28 -9.30
N VAL A 18 -14.38 26.44 -9.82
CA VAL A 18 -14.20 25.75 -11.11
C VAL A 18 -14.50 26.69 -12.27
N GLU A 19 -15.53 27.54 -12.17
CA GLU A 19 -15.89 28.53 -13.19
C GLU A 19 -14.76 29.56 -13.44
N ALA A 20 -14.06 30.02 -12.40
CA ALA A 20 -12.95 30.96 -12.55
C ALA A 20 -11.73 30.34 -13.30
N ILE A 21 -11.57 29.04 -13.27
CA ILE A 21 -10.49 28.31 -13.95
C ILE A 21 -10.90 27.93 -15.38
N ASN A 22 -12.18 27.62 -15.61
CA ASN A 22 -12.70 27.20 -16.90
C ASN A 22 -13.10 28.38 -17.82
N ALA A 23 -13.03 29.61 -17.32
CA ALA A 23 -13.32 30.81 -18.14
C ALA A 23 -12.40 30.94 -19.37
N ASP A 24 -11.24 30.30 -19.36
CA ASP A 24 -10.31 30.27 -20.51
C ASP A 24 -10.63 29.14 -21.53
N GLU A 25 -11.61 28.28 -21.26
CA GLU A 25 -11.98 27.19 -22.20
C GLU A 25 -12.88 27.65 -23.35
N GLU A 26 -13.51 28.82 -23.22
CA GLU A 26 -14.49 29.31 -24.23
C GLU A 26 -13.87 29.85 -25.53
N ASP A 27 -12.55 30.12 -25.60
CA ASP A 27 -11.87 30.70 -26.77
C ASP A 27 -10.98 29.68 -27.53
N ASP A 28 -11.40 28.42 -27.69
CA ASP A 28 -10.65 27.44 -28.49
C ASP A 28 -10.95 27.56 -29.98
N ASN A 29 -10.04 28.22 -30.72
CA ASN A 29 -10.05 28.14 -32.17
C ASN A 29 -9.48 26.78 -32.62
N GLU A 30 -10.28 25.98 -33.30
CA GLU A 30 -9.86 24.69 -33.86
C GLU A 30 -8.63 24.78 -34.78
N GLU A 31 -8.35 25.93 -35.36
CA GLU A 31 -7.19 26.20 -36.21
C GLU A 31 -5.83 26.14 -35.47
N ASP A 32 -5.83 26.27 -34.14
CA ASP A 32 -4.63 26.26 -33.30
C ASP A 32 -4.28 24.87 -32.73
N TRP A 33 -5.09 23.87 -33.02
CA TRP A 33 -4.87 22.52 -32.55
C TRP A 33 -3.78 21.82 -33.35
N VAL A 34 -2.76 21.31 -32.64
CA VAL A 34 -1.62 20.58 -33.20
C VAL A 34 -1.61 19.15 -32.62
N ALA A 35 -1.24 18.19 -33.44
CA ALA A 35 -1.04 16.82 -32.98
C ALA A 35 0.02 16.78 -31.87
N ARG A 36 -0.30 16.12 -30.75
CA ARG A 36 0.61 15.95 -29.61
C ARG A 36 1.12 14.52 -29.51
N PRO A 37 2.31 14.29 -28.93
CA PRO A 37 2.78 12.96 -28.60
C PRO A 37 1.81 12.23 -27.67
N PRO A 38 1.60 10.90 -27.84
CA PRO A 38 0.83 10.12 -26.92
C PRO A 38 1.54 9.98 -25.57
N ILE A 39 0.76 9.97 -24.49
CA ILE A 39 1.21 9.65 -23.13
C ILE A 39 0.88 8.19 -22.89
N VAL A 40 1.88 7.38 -22.57
CA VAL A 40 1.77 5.92 -22.48
C VAL A 40 2.22 5.47 -21.10
N THR A 41 1.36 4.77 -20.37
CA THR A 41 1.74 4.18 -19.09
C THR A 41 2.02 2.69 -19.26
N VAL A 42 3.12 2.22 -18.65
CA VAL A 42 3.51 0.81 -18.64
C VAL A 42 3.13 0.20 -17.30
N MET A 43 2.27 -0.84 -17.34
CA MET A 43 1.72 -1.50 -16.16
C MET A 43 1.89 -3.03 -16.26
N GLY A 44 1.72 -3.73 -15.15
CA GLY A 44 1.79 -5.19 -15.07
C GLY A 44 2.41 -5.64 -13.76
N HIS A 45 2.53 -6.96 -13.60
CA HIS A 45 3.06 -7.57 -12.39
C HIS A 45 4.54 -7.23 -12.12
N VAL A 46 4.98 -7.37 -10.88
CA VAL A 46 6.42 -7.32 -10.52
C VAL A 46 7.16 -8.41 -11.31
N ASP A 47 8.40 -8.18 -11.70
CA ASP A 47 9.26 -9.10 -12.46
C ASP A 47 8.78 -9.50 -13.87
N HIS A 48 7.67 -8.97 -14.39
CA HIS A 48 7.27 -9.17 -15.77
C HIS A 48 8.12 -8.40 -16.79
N GLY A 49 9.01 -7.52 -16.31
CA GLY A 49 10.02 -6.84 -17.11
C GLY A 49 9.64 -5.46 -17.60
N LYS A 50 8.77 -4.75 -16.88
CA LYS A 50 8.41 -3.34 -17.16
C LYS A 50 9.63 -2.44 -17.30
N THR A 51 10.43 -2.36 -16.23
CA THR A 51 11.63 -1.52 -16.19
C THR A 51 12.66 -1.96 -17.25
N SER A 52 12.79 -3.27 -17.50
CA SER A 52 13.67 -3.76 -18.58
C SER A 52 13.21 -3.31 -19.98
N LEU A 53 11.90 -3.26 -20.23
CA LEU A 53 11.36 -2.73 -21.49
C LEU A 53 11.68 -1.24 -21.61
N LEU A 54 11.43 -0.48 -20.57
CA LEU A 54 11.65 0.95 -20.55
C LEU A 54 13.14 1.31 -20.64
N ASP A 55 14.02 0.54 -20.00
CA ASP A 55 15.47 0.68 -20.11
C ASP A 55 15.94 0.43 -21.54
N ASN A 56 15.38 -0.58 -22.21
CA ASN A 56 15.67 -0.86 -23.62
C ASN A 56 15.23 0.31 -24.51
N ILE A 57 14.01 0.82 -24.35
CA ILE A 57 13.47 1.96 -25.11
C ILE A 57 14.31 3.23 -24.90
N ARG A 58 14.79 3.47 -23.67
CA ARG A 58 15.61 4.65 -23.32
C ARG A 58 17.09 4.48 -23.67
N SER A 59 17.54 3.29 -23.97
CA SER A 59 18.97 2.92 -24.03
C SER A 59 19.70 3.29 -22.73
N ALA A 60 19.08 3.04 -21.58
CA ALA A 60 19.54 3.35 -20.23
C ALA A 60 19.56 2.08 -19.34
N ASN A 61 20.13 2.20 -18.15
CA ASN A 61 20.13 1.13 -17.16
C ASN A 61 19.72 1.70 -15.80
N VAL A 62 18.43 1.93 -15.62
CA VAL A 62 17.84 2.49 -14.39
C VAL A 62 17.73 1.44 -13.30
N ILE A 63 17.46 0.19 -13.67
CA ILE A 63 17.35 -0.94 -12.73
C ILE A 63 18.56 -1.03 -11.78
N ALA A 64 19.77 -0.77 -12.29
CA ALA A 64 21.00 -0.84 -11.48
C ALA A 64 21.09 0.25 -10.40
N GLY A 65 20.30 1.33 -10.51
CA GLY A 65 20.29 2.45 -9.57
C GLY A 65 19.19 2.40 -8.51
N GLU A 66 18.20 1.53 -8.68
CA GLU A 66 17.05 1.44 -7.78
C GLU A 66 17.29 0.45 -6.62
N ALA A 67 16.88 0.85 -5.42
CA ALA A 67 17.01 0.00 -4.24
C ALA A 67 16.13 -1.26 -4.38
N GLY A 68 16.75 -2.44 -4.22
CA GLY A 68 16.08 -3.73 -4.41
C GLY A 68 15.81 -4.11 -5.86
N GLY A 69 16.26 -3.30 -6.86
CA GLY A 69 16.05 -3.57 -8.28
C GLY A 69 14.58 -3.46 -8.72
N ILE A 70 13.75 -2.75 -7.96
CA ILE A 70 12.32 -2.56 -8.23
C ILE A 70 12.01 -1.06 -8.34
N THR A 71 11.16 -0.70 -9.29
CA THR A 71 10.66 0.69 -9.44
C THR A 71 9.74 1.02 -8.28
N GLN A 72 10.06 2.09 -7.54
CA GLN A 72 9.30 2.57 -6.38
C GLN A 72 8.75 4.00 -6.56
N HIS A 73 9.17 4.70 -7.62
CA HIS A 73 8.73 6.05 -7.98
C HIS A 73 8.05 6.05 -9.35
N ILE A 74 7.24 7.07 -9.62
CA ILE A 74 6.69 7.26 -10.97
C ILE A 74 7.74 7.98 -11.82
N GLY A 75 8.28 7.30 -12.83
CA GLY A 75 9.14 7.89 -13.83
C GLY A 75 8.34 8.50 -14.99
N ALA A 76 8.64 9.73 -15.38
CA ALA A 76 8.06 10.35 -16.57
C ALA A 76 9.17 10.82 -17.52
N TYR A 77 9.13 10.39 -18.77
CA TYR A 77 10.16 10.74 -19.74
C TYR A 77 9.67 10.68 -21.18
N ASN A 78 10.27 11.50 -22.02
CA ASN A 78 9.94 11.60 -23.43
C ASN A 78 11.00 10.90 -24.29
N VAL A 79 10.55 10.03 -25.18
CA VAL A 79 11.42 9.27 -26.09
C VAL A 79 11.14 9.67 -27.54
N LYS A 80 12.20 10.00 -28.28
CA LYS A 80 12.15 10.24 -29.71
C LYS A 80 12.51 8.96 -30.43
N LEU A 81 11.60 8.46 -31.24
CA LEU A 81 11.79 7.24 -32.06
C LEU A 81 12.61 7.52 -33.31
N GLN A 82 13.07 6.46 -33.97
CA GLN A 82 13.84 6.54 -35.21
C GLN A 82 13.09 7.22 -36.36
N ASN A 83 11.76 7.08 -36.40
CA ASN A 83 10.86 7.75 -37.34
C ASN A 83 10.63 9.23 -37.05
N GLY A 84 11.28 9.80 -36.02
CA GLY A 84 11.15 11.20 -35.61
C GLY A 84 9.94 11.51 -34.73
N ARG A 85 8.99 10.59 -34.56
CA ARG A 85 7.85 10.72 -33.65
C ARG A 85 8.31 10.65 -32.20
N ARG A 86 7.52 11.20 -31.28
CA ARG A 86 7.79 11.18 -29.84
C ARG A 86 6.69 10.43 -29.11
N ILE A 87 7.06 9.75 -28.04
CA ILE A 87 6.14 9.11 -27.10
C ILE A 87 6.59 9.52 -25.70
N THR A 88 5.64 9.89 -24.84
CA THR A 88 5.90 10.15 -23.42
C THR A 88 5.51 8.93 -22.62
N PHE A 89 6.47 8.35 -21.91
CA PHE A 89 6.24 7.19 -21.05
C PHE A 89 6.09 7.59 -19.60
N LEU A 90 5.15 6.93 -18.93
CA LEU A 90 5.00 6.93 -17.48
C LEU A 90 5.31 5.53 -16.96
N ASP A 91 6.37 5.42 -16.18
CA ASP A 91 6.72 4.17 -15.49
C ASP A 91 6.03 4.14 -14.14
N THR A 92 5.26 3.09 -13.87
CA THR A 92 4.55 2.93 -12.61
C THR A 92 5.01 1.68 -11.87
N PRO A 93 5.19 1.78 -10.52
CA PRO A 93 5.54 0.61 -9.72
C PRO A 93 4.52 -0.51 -9.86
N GLY A 94 5.00 -1.76 -9.98
CA GLY A 94 4.15 -2.94 -10.14
C GLY A 94 3.56 -3.47 -8.84
N HIS A 95 4.12 -3.09 -7.69
CA HIS A 95 3.75 -3.62 -6.39
C HIS A 95 2.33 -3.18 -5.96
N GLU A 96 1.61 -4.05 -5.27
CA GLU A 96 0.25 -3.84 -4.74
C GLU A 96 0.13 -2.56 -3.88
N ALA A 97 1.13 -2.27 -3.04
CA ALA A 97 1.15 -1.06 -2.24
C ALA A 97 0.97 0.24 -3.06
N PHE A 98 1.34 0.23 -4.35
CA PHE A 98 1.30 1.40 -5.24
C PHE A 98 0.04 1.46 -6.13
N THR A 99 -1.07 0.85 -5.73
CA THR A 99 -2.35 0.88 -6.46
C THR A 99 -2.81 2.31 -6.77
N ALA A 100 -2.68 3.24 -5.83
CA ALA A 100 -3.02 4.65 -6.05
C ALA A 100 -2.18 5.30 -7.15
N MET A 101 -0.89 4.98 -7.24
CA MET A 101 0.01 5.48 -8.30
C MET A 101 -0.40 4.93 -9.67
N ARG A 102 -0.78 3.65 -9.77
CA ARG A 102 -1.28 3.07 -11.05
C ARG A 102 -2.59 3.71 -11.48
N ALA A 103 -3.53 3.91 -10.55
CA ALA A 103 -4.80 4.57 -10.84
C ALA A 103 -4.62 6.02 -11.33
N ARG A 104 -3.65 6.75 -10.76
CA ARG A 104 -3.28 8.10 -11.23
C ARG A 104 -2.62 8.06 -12.60
N GLY A 105 -1.65 7.16 -12.78
CA GLY A 105 -1.02 6.93 -14.08
C GLY A 105 -2.08 6.70 -15.16
N ALA A 106 -3.05 5.83 -14.94
CA ALA A 106 -4.13 5.55 -15.88
C ALA A 106 -4.97 6.78 -16.24
N LYS A 107 -5.25 7.68 -15.28
CA LYS A 107 -6.07 8.89 -15.54
C LYS A 107 -5.40 9.90 -16.46
N VAL A 108 -4.07 9.97 -16.45
CA VAL A 108 -3.29 10.96 -17.21
C VAL A 108 -2.85 10.41 -18.56
N THR A 109 -3.10 9.14 -18.81
CA THR A 109 -2.58 8.35 -19.93
C THR A 109 -3.57 8.30 -21.08
N ASP A 110 -3.04 8.32 -22.30
CA ASP A 110 -3.82 8.11 -23.53
C ASP A 110 -3.89 6.62 -23.90
N ILE A 111 -2.81 5.84 -23.66
CA ILE A 111 -2.71 4.43 -24.00
C ILE A 111 -1.98 3.69 -22.87
N ALA A 112 -2.49 2.53 -22.47
CA ALA A 112 -1.86 1.67 -21.47
C ALA A 112 -1.17 0.45 -22.14
N ILE A 113 0.11 0.24 -21.86
CA ILE A 113 0.82 -1.00 -22.20
C ILE A 113 0.75 -1.91 -20.98
N ILE A 114 0.12 -3.07 -21.15
CA ILE A 114 0.05 -4.11 -20.11
C ILE A 114 1.06 -5.20 -20.43
N ILE A 115 2.08 -5.33 -19.58
CA ILE A 115 3.13 -6.35 -19.75
C ILE A 115 2.76 -7.62 -18.99
N VAL A 116 2.82 -8.75 -19.70
CA VAL A 116 2.64 -10.10 -19.15
C VAL A 116 3.86 -10.94 -19.53
N ALA A 117 4.40 -11.69 -18.59
CA ALA A 117 5.52 -12.57 -18.89
C ALA A 117 5.02 -13.90 -19.49
N ALA A 118 5.62 -14.32 -20.61
CA ALA A 118 5.25 -15.56 -21.32
C ALA A 118 5.63 -16.85 -20.56
N ASP A 119 6.47 -16.73 -19.53
CA ASP A 119 6.92 -17.84 -18.67
C ASP A 119 6.11 -17.95 -17.36
N ASP A 120 5.08 -17.11 -17.22
CA ASP A 120 4.22 -17.03 -16.04
C ASP A 120 2.73 -17.07 -16.44
N ASN A 121 1.82 -16.72 -15.54
CA ASN A 121 0.38 -16.58 -15.78
C ASN A 121 -0.04 -15.11 -15.70
N VAL A 122 -1.31 -14.84 -16.00
CA VAL A 122 -1.89 -13.52 -15.74
C VAL A 122 -2.09 -13.35 -14.22
N MET A 123 -1.16 -12.66 -13.59
CA MET A 123 -1.12 -12.44 -12.14
C MET A 123 -2.16 -11.42 -11.66
N PRO A 124 -2.58 -11.44 -10.36
CA PRO A 124 -3.59 -10.52 -9.82
C PRO A 124 -3.30 -9.04 -10.06
N GLN A 125 -2.02 -8.62 -9.97
CA GLN A 125 -1.61 -7.24 -10.24
C GLN A 125 -1.76 -6.85 -11.72
N THR A 126 -1.67 -7.82 -12.64
CA THR A 126 -1.95 -7.61 -14.06
C THR A 126 -3.45 -7.39 -14.27
N ILE A 127 -4.29 -8.18 -13.60
CA ILE A 127 -5.76 -8.00 -13.63
C ILE A 127 -6.14 -6.63 -13.07
N GLU A 128 -5.53 -6.21 -11.99
CA GLU A 128 -5.70 -4.88 -11.40
C GLU A 128 -5.33 -3.77 -12.39
N ALA A 129 -4.18 -3.90 -13.08
CA ALA A 129 -3.73 -2.95 -14.08
C ALA A 129 -4.71 -2.84 -15.27
N ILE A 130 -5.24 -3.97 -15.74
CA ILE A 130 -6.28 -4.02 -16.78
C ILE A 130 -7.56 -3.30 -16.30
N ASN A 131 -7.98 -3.55 -15.06
CA ASN A 131 -9.15 -2.92 -14.47
C ASN A 131 -8.98 -1.39 -14.35
N HIS A 132 -7.79 -0.90 -13.96
CA HIS A 132 -7.50 0.53 -13.89
C HIS A 132 -7.55 1.18 -15.28
N ALA A 133 -6.95 0.57 -16.29
CA ALA A 133 -7.00 1.06 -17.67
C ALA A 133 -8.44 1.08 -18.20
N SER A 134 -9.20 0.01 -17.96
CA SER A 134 -10.62 -0.10 -18.37
C SER A 134 -11.50 0.93 -17.64
N ALA A 135 -11.30 1.14 -16.34
CA ALA A 135 -12.04 2.13 -15.56
C ALA A 135 -11.75 3.57 -16.00
N ALA A 136 -10.53 3.83 -16.46
CA ALA A 136 -10.13 5.12 -17.04
C ALA A 136 -10.59 5.27 -18.51
N GLY A 137 -11.11 4.21 -19.15
CA GLY A 137 -11.52 4.24 -20.55
C GLY A 137 -10.35 4.29 -21.55
N VAL A 138 -9.16 3.91 -21.12
CA VAL A 138 -7.91 4.00 -21.90
C VAL A 138 -7.73 2.75 -22.75
N PRO A 139 -7.38 2.87 -24.05
CA PRO A 139 -7.00 1.73 -24.89
C PRO A 139 -5.83 0.94 -24.31
N ILE A 140 -5.89 -0.37 -24.45
CA ILE A 140 -4.91 -1.30 -23.91
C ILE A 140 -4.16 -1.98 -25.06
N VAL A 141 -2.83 -1.99 -24.97
CA VAL A 141 -1.93 -2.78 -25.83
C VAL A 141 -1.22 -3.82 -24.94
N PHE A 142 -1.34 -5.10 -25.27
CA PHE A 142 -0.68 -6.17 -24.53
C PHE A 142 0.74 -6.42 -25.03
N ALA A 143 1.71 -6.45 -24.12
CA ALA A 143 3.09 -6.81 -24.40
C ALA A 143 3.42 -8.13 -23.71
N ILE A 144 3.51 -9.22 -24.49
CA ILE A 144 3.84 -10.56 -23.98
C ILE A 144 5.36 -10.70 -23.98
N ASN A 145 5.96 -10.55 -22.79
CA ASN A 145 7.41 -10.46 -22.60
C ASN A 145 8.06 -11.80 -22.27
N LYS A 146 9.40 -11.83 -22.34
CA LYS A 146 10.25 -12.98 -22.02
C LYS A 146 10.09 -14.19 -22.98
N ILE A 147 9.77 -13.93 -24.24
CA ILE A 147 9.66 -15.01 -25.27
C ILE A 147 10.98 -15.76 -25.48
N ASP A 148 12.10 -15.21 -25.00
CA ASP A 148 13.43 -15.81 -25.11
C ASP A 148 13.69 -16.92 -24.09
N LYS A 149 12.80 -17.15 -23.14
CA LYS A 149 12.92 -18.22 -22.14
C LYS A 149 12.42 -19.57 -22.67
N PRO A 150 13.03 -20.70 -22.26
CA PRO A 150 12.71 -22.03 -22.78
C PRO A 150 11.29 -22.52 -22.44
N HIS A 151 10.65 -21.94 -21.43
CA HIS A 151 9.29 -22.29 -20.99
C HIS A 151 8.25 -21.23 -21.37
N ALA A 152 8.64 -20.27 -22.22
CA ALA A 152 7.73 -19.23 -22.68
C ALA A 152 6.60 -19.82 -23.54
N ASN A 153 5.36 -19.50 -23.19
CA ASN A 153 4.18 -19.90 -23.94
C ASN A 153 3.24 -18.71 -24.16
N PRO A 154 3.47 -17.88 -25.20
CA PRO A 154 2.63 -16.73 -25.49
C PRO A 154 1.17 -17.09 -25.75
N GLU A 155 0.91 -18.25 -26.41
CA GLU A 155 -0.46 -18.67 -26.73
C GLU A 155 -1.31 -18.93 -25.46
N LYS A 156 -0.71 -19.47 -24.40
CA LYS A 156 -1.36 -19.65 -23.11
C LYS A 156 -1.82 -18.31 -22.52
N ILE A 157 -0.96 -17.29 -22.61
CA ILE A 157 -1.30 -15.94 -22.12
C ILE A 157 -2.45 -15.33 -22.92
N LYS A 158 -2.45 -15.51 -24.26
CA LYS A 158 -3.56 -15.06 -25.12
C LYS A 158 -4.88 -15.76 -24.75
N GLU A 159 -4.83 -17.07 -24.42
CA GLU A 159 -5.98 -17.83 -23.94
C GLU A 159 -6.50 -17.31 -22.58
N GLU A 160 -5.61 -17.06 -21.61
CA GLU A 160 -5.99 -16.50 -20.31
C GLU A 160 -6.62 -15.09 -20.45
N LEU A 161 -6.09 -14.25 -21.34
CA LEU A 161 -6.67 -12.94 -21.65
C LEU A 161 -8.04 -13.07 -22.33
N ALA A 162 -8.20 -14.00 -23.27
CA ALA A 162 -9.48 -14.26 -23.92
C ALA A 162 -10.56 -14.73 -22.92
N ASN A 163 -10.19 -15.58 -21.95
CA ASN A 163 -11.09 -16.03 -20.88
C ASN A 163 -11.57 -14.86 -19.98
N MET A 164 -10.80 -13.78 -19.91
CA MET A 164 -11.19 -12.55 -19.23
C MET A 164 -11.93 -11.53 -20.13
N ASN A 165 -12.35 -11.93 -21.33
CA ASN A 165 -12.98 -11.09 -22.35
C ASN A 165 -12.04 -10.03 -23.01
N TYR A 166 -10.73 -10.21 -22.94
CA TYR A 166 -9.72 -9.40 -23.63
C TYR A 166 -9.15 -10.15 -24.82
N LEU A 167 -9.99 -10.36 -25.84
CA LEU A 167 -9.59 -11.08 -27.06
C LEU A 167 -8.61 -10.25 -27.88
N VAL A 168 -7.43 -10.82 -28.16
CA VAL A 168 -6.35 -10.18 -28.92
C VAL A 168 -6.62 -10.19 -30.42
N GLU A 169 -6.01 -9.25 -31.16
CA GLU A 169 -6.18 -9.08 -32.62
C GLU A 169 -5.84 -10.34 -33.41
N ASP A 170 -4.76 -11.06 -33.03
CA ASP A 170 -4.34 -12.32 -33.65
C ASP A 170 -5.47 -13.39 -33.66
N TRP A 171 -6.39 -13.33 -32.71
CA TRP A 171 -7.55 -14.23 -32.58
C TRP A 171 -8.88 -13.57 -33.02
N GLY A 172 -8.80 -12.45 -33.76
CA GLY A 172 -9.96 -11.71 -34.28
C GLY A 172 -10.62 -10.78 -33.26
N GLY A 173 -9.94 -10.44 -32.18
CA GLY A 173 -10.39 -9.47 -31.18
C GLY A 173 -10.05 -8.03 -31.51
N LYS A 174 -10.29 -7.13 -30.55
CA LYS A 174 -10.04 -5.69 -30.71
C LYS A 174 -8.75 -5.20 -30.05
N TYR A 175 -8.13 -6.00 -29.19
CA TYR A 175 -6.95 -5.58 -28.43
C TYR A 175 -5.68 -5.94 -29.16
N GLN A 176 -4.81 -4.98 -29.35
CA GLN A 176 -3.50 -5.21 -29.94
C GLN A 176 -2.60 -5.98 -28.98
N SER A 177 -1.83 -6.91 -29.49
CA SER A 177 -0.83 -7.65 -28.73
C SER A 177 0.48 -7.76 -29.50
N GLN A 178 1.60 -7.76 -28.79
CA GLN A 178 2.94 -7.95 -29.35
C GLN A 178 3.77 -8.85 -28.45
N GLU A 179 4.39 -9.84 -29.06
CA GLU A 179 5.36 -10.71 -28.40
C GLU A 179 6.74 -10.04 -28.40
N ILE A 180 7.37 -9.93 -27.22
CA ILE A 180 8.61 -9.19 -27.04
C ILE A 180 9.63 -9.94 -26.18
N SER A 181 10.90 -9.61 -26.34
CA SER A 181 11.92 -9.84 -25.35
C SER A 181 12.57 -8.51 -24.99
N ALA A 182 12.13 -7.91 -23.87
CA ALA A 182 12.64 -6.64 -23.38
C ALA A 182 14.16 -6.69 -23.15
N LYS A 183 14.69 -7.84 -22.68
CA LYS A 183 16.12 -8.03 -22.43
C LYS A 183 16.96 -8.07 -23.71
N LYS A 184 16.42 -8.66 -24.80
CA LYS A 184 17.12 -8.79 -26.08
C LYS A 184 16.74 -7.71 -27.09
N GLY A 185 15.76 -6.88 -26.79
CA GLY A 185 15.25 -5.84 -27.68
C GLY A 185 14.44 -6.40 -28.87
N ILE A 186 13.99 -7.66 -28.80
CA ILE A 186 13.22 -8.29 -29.88
C ILE A 186 11.75 -7.87 -29.77
N GLY A 187 11.13 -7.46 -30.87
CA GLY A 187 9.70 -7.10 -30.94
C GLY A 187 9.36 -5.75 -30.31
N VAL A 188 10.35 -4.98 -29.84
CA VAL A 188 10.11 -3.70 -29.14
C VAL A 188 9.73 -2.60 -30.13
N GLU A 189 10.36 -2.54 -31.30
CA GLU A 189 10.01 -1.55 -32.32
C GLU A 189 8.59 -1.77 -32.86
N GLU A 190 8.21 -3.02 -33.09
CA GLU A 190 6.87 -3.41 -33.52
C GLU A 190 5.80 -3.07 -32.46
N LEU A 191 6.13 -3.26 -31.18
CA LEU A 191 5.24 -2.82 -30.09
C LEU A 191 5.01 -1.30 -30.14
N LEU A 192 6.07 -0.52 -30.33
CA LEU A 192 5.98 0.94 -30.40
C LEU A 192 5.22 1.41 -31.64
N GLU A 193 5.33 0.71 -32.77
CA GLU A 193 4.51 0.96 -33.97
C GLU A 193 3.02 0.72 -33.70
N LYS A 194 2.66 -0.37 -33.02
CA LYS A 194 1.27 -0.65 -32.62
C LYS A 194 0.72 0.44 -31.68
N VAL A 195 1.52 0.89 -30.73
CA VAL A 195 1.14 2.01 -29.84
C VAL A 195 0.91 3.30 -30.64
N LEU A 196 1.75 3.59 -31.66
CA LEU A 196 1.56 4.75 -32.51
C LEU A 196 0.33 4.64 -33.41
N LEU A 197 -0.01 3.45 -33.89
CA LEU A 197 -1.24 3.20 -34.65
C LEU A 197 -2.47 3.48 -33.79
N GLU A 198 -2.46 3.02 -32.54
CA GLU A 198 -3.55 3.29 -31.59
C GLU A 198 -3.66 4.81 -31.29
N ALA A 199 -2.52 5.47 -31.13
CA ALA A 199 -2.47 6.94 -30.94
C ALA A 199 -3.05 7.71 -32.14
N ASP A 200 -2.82 7.22 -33.35
CA ASP A 200 -3.35 7.84 -34.58
C ASP A 200 -4.88 7.66 -34.68
N LEU A 201 -5.42 6.56 -34.18
CA LEU A 201 -6.88 6.34 -34.08
C LEU A 201 -7.54 7.29 -33.08
N LEU A 202 -6.83 7.68 -32.02
CA LEU A 202 -7.33 8.59 -30.99
C LEU A 202 -7.30 10.08 -31.43
N ASP A 203 -6.61 10.43 -32.54
CA ASP A 203 -6.45 11.81 -33.05
C ASP A 203 -6.09 12.83 -31.97
N LEU A 204 -5.01 12.52 -31.21
CA LEU A 204 -4.58 13.30 -30.06
C LEU A 204 -4.11 14.70 -30.46
N LYS A 205 -4.80 15.72 -30.02
CA LYS A 205 -4.52 17.14 -30.31
C LYS A 205 -4.41 17.96 -29.04
N ALA A 206 -3.67 19.04 -29.09
CA ALA A 206 -3.58 20.04 -28.03
C ALA A 206 -3.31 21.42 -28.64
N ASN A 207 -3.66 22.49 -27.92
CA ASN A 207 -3.42 23.85 -28.35
C ASN A 207 -2.18 24.41 -27.63
N PRO A 208 -1.00 24.48 -28.26
CA PRO A 208 0.24 24.96 -27.62
C PRO A 208 0.25 26.46 -27.32
N LYS A 209 -0.71 27.25 -27.85
CA LYS A 209 -0.77 28.69 -27.62
C LYS A 209 -1.45 29.06 -26.31
N LYS A 210 -2.25 28.15 -25.74
CA LYS A 210 -2.92 28.35 -24.45
C LYS A 210 -1.94 28.35 -23.27
N ARG A 211 -2.46 28.75 -22.11
CA ARG A 211 -1.78 28.57 -20.83
C ARG A 211 -1.69 27.08 -20.51
N ALA A 212 -0.58 26.71 -19.91
CA ALA A 212 -0.37 25.31 -19.60
C ALA A 212 -1.35 24.82 -18.52
N VAL A 213 -1.91 23.65 -18.80
CA VAL A 213 -2.72 22.84 -17.89
C VAL A 213 -2.19 21.41 -17.94
N GLY A 214 -2.19 20.72 -16.83
CA GLY A 214 -1.77 19.33 -16.77
C GLY A 214 -1.82 18.78 -15.36
N SER A 215 -1.07 17.70 -15.12
CA SER A 215 -1.12 16.94 -13.88
C SER A 215 0.22 16.88 -13.17
N ILE A 216 0.19 16.85 -11.84
CA ILE A 216 1.35 16.59 -10.98
C ILE A 216 1.59 15.07 -10.97
N ILE A 217 2.77 14.66 -11.40
CA ILE A 217 3.17 13.24 -11.35
C ILE A 217 3.69 12.89 -9.97
N GLU A 218 4.63 13.71 -9.47
CA GLU A 218 5.31 13.46 -8.20
C GLU A 218 5.85 14.75 -7.61
N SER A 219 5.98 14.81 -6.29
CA SER A 219 6.54 15.95 -5.58
C SER A 219 7.53 15.50 -4.52
N SER A 220 8.66 16.20 -4.42
CA SER A 220 9.74 15.90 -3.48
C SER A 220 10.29 17.17 -2.83
N LEU A 221 11.02 17.01 -1.73
CA LEU A 221 11.73 18.11 -1.07
C LEU A 221 13.23 17.90 -1.17
N ASP A 222 13.89 18.68 -2.01
CA ASP A 222 15.35 18.71 -2.14
C ASP A 222 15.94 19.72 -1.16
N LYS A 223 17.02 19.35 -0.46
CA LYS A 223 17.68 20.20 0.55
C LYS A 223 18.26 21.51 -0.02
N GLY A 224 18.68 21.50 -1.29
CA GLY A 224 19.31 22.66 -1.94
C GLY A 224 18.35 23.47 -2.79
N ARG A 225 17.41 22.79 -3.45
CA ARG A 225 16.50 23.37 -4.45
C ARG A 225 15.12 23.71 -3.86
N GLY A 226 14.78 23.18 -2.68
CA GLY A 226 13.45 23.31 -2.06
C GLY A 226 12.44 22.31 -2.61
N TYR A 227 11.18 22.71 -2.72
CA TYR A 227 10.14 21.85 -3.29
C TYR A 227 10.34 21.71 -4.80
N VAL A 228 10.36 20.46 -5.22
CA VAL A 228 10.58 20.02 -6.59
C VAL A 228 9.38 19.17 -7.01
N SER A 229 8.72 19.53 -8.10
CA SER A 229 7.57 18.76 -8.58
C SER A 229 7.79 18.37 -10.03
N THR A 230 7.57 17.09 -10.33
CA THR A 230 7.50 16.58 -11.70
C THR A 230 6.08 16.74 -12.19
N ILE A 231 5.90 17.47 -13.26
CA ILE A 231 4.60 17.73 -13.87
C ILE A 231 4.58 17.22 -15.30
N LEU A 232 3.40 16.87 -15.77
CA LEU A 232 3.13 16.53 -17.16
C LEU A 232 2.17 17.57 -17.74
N VAL A 233 2.61 18.26 -18.77
CA VAL A 233 1.79 19.24 -19.49
C VAL A 233 0.82 18.48 -20.40
N GLU A 234 -0.47 18.65 -20.22
CA GLU A 234 -1.50 18.03 -21.08
C GLU A 234 -1.89 18.95 -22.23
N ASN A 235 -2.05 20.23 -21.95
CA ASN A 235 -2.42 21.24 -22.93
C ASN A 235 -1.68 22.55 -22.66
N GLY A 236 -1.50 23.39 -23.69
CA GLY A 236 -0.82 24.67 -23.59
C GLY A 236 0.69 24.56 -23.59
N THR A 237 1.35 25.67 -23.28
CA THR A 237 2.82 25.73 -23.15
C THR A 237 3.22 26.40 -21.86
N LEU A 238 3.96 25.67 -21.03
CA LEU A 238 4.52 26.16 -19.78
C LEU A 238 5.83 26.91 -20.06
N LYS A 239 6.01 28.06 -19.42
CA LYS A 239 7.21 28.90 -19.58
C LYS A 239 7.85 29.20 -18.23
N MET A 240 9.15 29.41 -18.22
CA MET A 240 9.84 29.90 -17.04
C MET A 240 9.31 31.29 -16.64
N GLY A 241 8.96 31.43 -15.35
CA GLY A 241 8.38 32.66 -14.80
C GLY A 241 6.85 32.63 -14.68
N ASP A 242 6.17 31.62 -15.24
CA ASP A 242 4.72 31.46 -15.12
C ASP A 242 4.32 31.22 -13.65
N ILE A 243 3.10 31.64 -13.33
CA ILE A 243 2.50 31.45 -12.02
C ILE A 243 1.65 30.21 -12.09
N VAL A 244 2.04 29.19 -11.33
CA VAL A 244 1.38 27.90 -11.29
C VAL A 244 0.60 27.75 -10.00
N LEU A 245 -0.63 27.29 -10.13
CA LEU A 245 -1.49 26.80 -9.04
C LEU A 245 -1.64 25.28 -9.19
N ALA A 246 -1.21 24.52 -8.17
CA ALA A 246 -1.29 23.05 -8.14
C ALA A 246 -1.95 22.61 -6.82
N GLY A 247 -3.16 22.05 -6.90
CA GLY A 247 -3.93 21.71 -5.72
C GLY A 247 -4.16 22.91 -4.81
N THR A 248 -3.61 22.88 -3.59
CA THR A 248 -3.61 23.96 -2.58
C THR A 248 -2.33 24.81 -2.61
N HIS A 249 -1.37 24.48 -3.48
CA HIS A 249 -0.08 25.14 -3.53
C HIS A 249 0.05 26.02 -4.77
N GLN A 250 0.73 27.13 -4.61
CA GLN A 250 0.98 28.06 -5.70
C GLN A 250 2.45 28.51 -5.69
N GLY A 251 2.91 29.01 -6.82
CA GLY A 251 4.23 29.61 -6.89
C GLY A 251 4.63 30.04 -8.30
N ARG A 252 5.65 30.89 -8.39
CA ARG A 252 6.26 31.29 -9.66
C ARG A 252 7.38 30.31 -10.02
N ILE A 253 7.37 29.79 -11.24
CA ILE A 253 8.41 28.90 -11.75
C ILE A 253 9.74 29.64 -11.79
N LYS A 254 10.71 29.19 -10.98
CA LYS A 254 12.07 29.71 -10.92
C LYS A 254 13.00 29.03 -11.92
N ALA A 255 12.81 27.75 -12.13
CA ALA A 255 13.55 26.94 -13.09
C ALA A 255 12.76 25.72 -13.49
N MET A 256 13.00 25.25 -14.72
CA MET A 256 12.46 23.99 -15.24
C MET A 256 13.62 23.12 -15.73
N PHE A 257 13.47 21.81 -15.55
CA PHE A 257 14.46 20.82 -16.00
C PHE A 257 13.74 19.68 -16.72
N ASN A 258 14.41 19.12 -17.72
CA ASN A 258 13.93 17.90 -18.34
C ASN A 258 14.35 16.66 -17.51
N GLU A 259 13.97 15.49 -17.96
CA GLU A 259 14.30 14.19 -17.33
C GLU A 259 15.82 13.91 -17.23
N ARG A 260 16.64 14.64 -18.01
CA ARG A 260 18.12 14.58 -18.00
C ARG A 260 18.77 15.64 -17.10
N ASN A 261 17.97 16.31 -16.25
CA ASN A 261 18.41 17.44 -15.42
C ASN A 261 19.00 18.63 -16.22
N GLN A 262 18.67 18.78 -17.49
CA GLN A 262 19.05 19.92 -18.28
C GLN A 262 17.98 21.01 -18.16
N ARG A 263 18.41 22.26 -18.02
CA ARG A 263 17.51 23.39 -17.90
C ARG A 263 16.78 23.66 -19.21
N VAL A 264 15.46 23.80 -19.13
CA VAL A 264 14.58 24.12 -20.24
C VAL A 264 13.81 25.41 -19.94
N GLU A 265 13.52 26.21 -20.99
CA GLU A 265 12.79 27.47 -20.84
C GLU A 265 11.31 27.33 -21.12
N LYS A 266 10.92 26.31 -21.88
CA LYS A 266 9.55 26.05 -22.29
C LYS A 266 9.29 24.53 -22.29
N ALA A 267 8.06 24.15 -21.98
CA ALA A 267 7.57 22.78 -22.11
C ALA A 267 6.21 22.81 -22.81
N GLY A 268 6.09 22.02 -23.88
CA GLY A 268 4.88 21.88 -24.68
C GLY A 268 3.98 20.74 -24.20
N PRO A 269 2.88 20.50 -24.92
CA PRO A 269 1.96 19.40 -24.61
C PRO A 269 2.66 18.04 -24.63
N SER A 270 2.25 17.17 -23.71
CA SER A 270 2.81 15.82 -23.47
C SER A 270 4.29 15.81 -23.04
N GLU A 271 4.87 16.95 -22.65
CA GLU A 271 6.25 16.98 -22.16
C GLU A 271 6.27 16.92 -20.62
N PRO A 272 6.98 15.94 -20.01
CA PRO A 272 7.22 15.92 -18.58
C PRO A 272 8.35 16.88 -18.25
N VAL A 273 8.16 17.70 -17.21
CA VAL A 273 9.17 18.63 -16.72
C VAL A 273 9.18 18.71 -15.22
N LEU A 274 10.37 18.91 -14.68
CA LEU A 274 10.60 19.13 -13.27
C LEU A 274 10.63 20.62 -13.02
N ILE A 275 9.75 21.11 -12.15
CA ILE A 275 9.61 22.54 -11.83
C ILE A 275 10.10 22.84 -10.41
N LEU A 276 10.66 24.05 -10.26
CA LEU A 276 11.05 24.65 -8.98
C LEU A 276 10.31 25.95 -8.77
N GLY A 277 9.86 26.20 -7.55
CA GLY A 277 9.32 27.50 -7.16
C GLY A 277 7.96 27.48 -6.49
N LEU A 278 7.36 26.30 -6.33
CA LEU A 278 6.13 26.13 -5.52
C LEU A 278 6.42 26.39 -4.03
N ASN A 279 5.40 26.84 -3.31
CA ASN A 279 5.47 27.12 -1.87
C ASN A 279 5.33 25.88 -0.98
N GLY A 280 5.01 24.72 -1.56
CA GLY A 280 4.86 23.43 -0.88
C GLY A 280 4.95 22.26 -1.85
N ALA A 281 4.75 21.04 -1.37
CA ALA A 281 4.65 19.84 -2.17
C ALA A 281 3.18 19.59 -2.50
N PRO A 282 2.71 19.84 -3.74
CA PRO A 282 1.36 19.45 -4.14
C PRO A 282 1.22 17.93 -4.14
N GLN A 283 -0.01 17.44 -3.99
CA GLN A 283 -0.27 16.01 -4.01
C GLN A 283 -0.09 15.45 -5.41
N ALA A 284 0.45 14.24 -5.49
CA ALA A 284 0.52 13.54 -6.77
C ALA A 284 -0.89 13.29 -7.31
N GLY A 285 -1.10 13.59 -8.60
CA GLY A 285 -2.41 13.53 -9.26
C GLY A 285 -3.24 14.81 -9.18
N ASP A 286 -2.76 15.86 -8.49
CA ASP A 286 -3.39 17.18 -8.56
C ASP A 286 -3.27 17.77 -9.97
N THR A 287 -4.29 18.47 -10.41
CA THR A 287 -4.21 19.28 -11.64
C THR A 287 -3.48 20.58 -11.34
N PHE A 288 -2.63 21.00 -12.27
CA PHE A 288 -2.06 22.34 -12.23
C PHE A 288 -2.61 23.21 -13.35
N ASN A 289 -2.73 24.51 -13.06
CA ASN A 289 -3.13 25.55 -14.01
C ASN A 289 -2.17 26.72 -13.93
N VAL A 290 -1.89 27.35 -15.07
CA VAL A 290 -1.15 28.60 -15.13
C VAL A 290 -2.14 29.76 -15.07
N LEU A 291 -1.92 30.69 -14.13
CA LEU A 291 -2.75 31.87 -13.91
C LEU A 291 -2.02 33.15 -14.29
N GLU A 292 -2.75 34.27 -14.48
CA GLU A 292 -2.16 35.57 -14.85
C GLU A 292 -1.48 36.23 -13.68
N THR A 293 -2.10 36.19 -12.51
CA THR A 293 -1.64 36.94 -11.35
C THR A 293 -1.36 36.04 -10.15
N GLU A 294 -0.32 36.39 -9.40
CA GLU A 294 0.02 35.68 -8.15
C GLU A 294 -1.04 35.89 -7.07
N GLN A 295 -1.73 37.04 -7.09
CA GLN A 295 -2.79 37.33 -6.14
C GLN A 295 -3.97 36.37 -6.32
N GLU A 296 -4.42 36.17 -7.54
CA GLU A 296 -5.48 35.22 -7.91
C GLU A 296 -5.12 33.79 -7.51
N ALA A 297 -3.90 33.35 -7.85
CA ALA A 297 -3.41 32.03 -7.45
C ALA A 297 -3.43 31.84 -5.93
N ARG A 298 -3.04 32.86 -5.17
CA ARG A 298 -3.05 32.84 -3.70
C ARG A 298 -4.47 32.77 -3.13
N GLU A 299 -5.39 33.55 -3.68
CA GLU A 299 -6.80 33.53 -3.22
C GLU A 299 -7.44 32.16 -3.44
N ILE A 300 -7.27 31.56 -4.62
CA ILE A 300 -7.78 30.24 -4.95
C ILE A 300 -7.14 29.16 -4.05
N ALA A 301 -5.80 29.22 -3.88
CA ALA A 301 -5.07 28.28 -3.01
C ALA A 301 -5.58 28.31 -1.57
N ASN A 302 -5.72 29.50 -0.98
CA ASN A 302 -6.24 29.70 0.38
C ASN A 302 -7.68 29.17 0.53
N ARG A 303 -8.52 29.40 -0.48
CA ARG A 303 -9.91 28.91 -0.47
C ARG A 303 -9.98 27.40 -0.55
N ARG A 304 -9.14 26.77 -1.39
CA ARG A 304 -9.03 25.30 -1.47
C ARG A 304 -8.50 24.71 -0.15
N GLU A 305 -7.48 25.31 0.45
CA GLU A 305 -6.94 24.88 1.74
C GLU A 305 -8.00 24.95 2.86
N GLN A 306 -8.77 26.04 2.90
CA GLN A 306 -9.85 26.20 3.86
C GLN A 306 -10.92 25.11 3.68
N LEU A 307 -11.35 24.84 2.43
CA LEU A 307 -12.32 23.79 2.12
C LEU A 307 -11.79 22.39 2.51
N GLN A 308 -10.53 22.10 2.21
CA GLN A 308 -9.89 20.84 2.58
C GLN A 308 -9.84 20.66 4.10
N ARG A 309 -9.51 21.72 4.83
CA ARG A 309 -9.53 21.72 6.31
C ARG A 309 -10.93 21.48 6.87
N GLU A 310 -11.97 22.16 6.31
CA GLU A 310 -13.35 21.94 6.72
C GLU A 310 -13.83 20.51 6.42
N LEU A 311 -13.50 19.96 5.26
CA LEU A 311 -13.81 18.57 4.91
C LEU A 311 -13.08 17.58 5.84
N GLY A 312 -11.80 17.83 6.15
CA GLY A 312 -11.03 17.02 7.10
C GLY A 312 -11.68 16.99 8.50
N LEU A 313 -12.13 18.13 9.00
CA LEU A 313 -12.84 18.21 10.28
C LEU A 313 -14.19 17.49 10.27
N ARG A 314 -14.91 17.49 9.14
CA ARG A 314 -16.19 16.77 9.00
C ARG A 314 -16.03 15.26 8.82
N THR A 315 -14.92 14.82 8.23
CA THR A 315 -14.65 13.40 7.97
C THR A 315 -13.97 12.70 9.13
N GLN A 316 -13.37 13.45 10.08
CA GLN A 316 -12.89 12.86 11.32
C GLN A 316 -14.07 12.29 12.10
N LYS A 317 -14.23 10.97 12.05
CA LYS A 317 -15.18 10.26 12.91
C LYS A 317 -14.76 10.50 14.37
N MET A 318 -15.54 11.30 15.08
CA MET A 318 -15.40 11.33 16.55
C MET A 318 -15.72 9.93 17.07
N LEU A 319 -14.84 9.41 17.92
CA LEU A 319 -15.08 8.16 18.64
C LEU A 319 -16.43 8.28 19.38
N THR A 320 -17.36 7.42 19.02
CA THR A 320 -18.64 7.33 19.74
C THR A 320 -18.48 6.52 21.03
N LEU A 321 -19.37 6.71 21.99
CA LEU A 321 -19.39 5.89 23.22
C LEU A 321 -19.59 4.40 22.89
N ASP A 322 -20.29 4.09 21.79
CA ASP A 322 -20.46 2.72 21.31
C ASP A 322 -19.15 2.12 20.77
N ASP A 323 -18.34 2.92 20.08
CA ASP A 323 -17.02 2.49 19.61
C ASP A 323 -16.08 2.23 20.80
N ILE A 324 -16.12 3.11 21.82
CA ILE A 324 -15.38 2.92 23.08
C ILE A 324 -15.87 1.66 23.80
N GLY A 325 -17.18 1.44 23.84
CA GLY A 325 -17.77 0.23 24.43
C GLY A 325 -17.31 -1.04 23.74
N ARG A 326 -17.27 -1.05 22.40
CA ARG A 326 -16.73 -2.19 21.63
C ARG A 326 -15.24 -2.41 21.90
N ARG A 327 -14.44 -1.36 21.95
CA ARG A 327 -13.00 -1.45 22.24
C ARG A 327 -12.74 -2.03 23.63
N ILE A 328 -13.52 -1.62 24.64
CA ILE A 328 -13.46 -2.18 26.01
C ILE A 328 -13.90 -3.65 26.01
N ALA A 329 -14.89 -4.03 25.22
CA ALA A 329 -15.38 -5.42 25.14
C ALA A 329 -14.35 -6.38 24.50
N VAL A 330 -13.51 -5.91 23.62
CA VAL A 330 -12.39 -6.69 23.03
C VAL A 330 -11.25 -6.93 24.03
N GLY A 331 -11.17 -6.16 25.11
CA GLY A 331 -10.31 -6.38 26.28
C GLY A 331 -8.85 -5.96 26.12
N ASN A 332 -8.19 -6.21 25.00
CA ASN A 332 -6.77 -5.90 24.77
C ASN A 332 -6.55 -5.02 23.53
N PHE A 333 -7.36 -3.97 23.40
CA PHE A 333 -7.19 -3.02 22.29
C PHE A 333 -5.90 -2.19 22.45
N GLN A 334 -5.03 -2.25 21.43
CA GLN A 334 -3.79 -1.49 21.38
C GLN A 334 -3.76 -0.57 20.16
N GLU A 335 -3.09 0.58 20.30
CA GLU A 335 -2.88 1.52 19.19
C GLU A 335 -1.39 1.63 18.89
N LEU A 336 -1.05 1.43 17.62
CA LEU A 336 0.29 1.68 17.11
C LEU A 336 0.29 3.00 16.34
N ASN A 337 0.83 4.03 16.97
CA ASN A 337 0.93 5.35 16.37
C ASN A 337 2.20 5.46 15.53
N VAL A 338 2.08 5.94 14.30
CA VAL A 338 3.19 6.02 13.35
C VAL A 338 3.24 7.41 12.72
N ILE A 339 4.46 7.93 12.55
CA ILE A 339 4.75 9.09 11.71
C ILE A 339 5.53 8.60 10.50
N VAL A 340 5.03 8.90 9.28
CA VAL A 340 5.65 8.46 8.03
C VAL A 340 6.33 9.64 7.35
N LYS A 341 7.62 9.47 7.03
CA LYS A 341 8.42 10.44 6.26
C LYS A 341 9.04 9.74 5.06
N GLY A 342 8.92 10.33 3.89
CA GLY A 342 9.51 9.79 2.66
C GLY A 342 10.17 10.86 1.80
N ASP A 343 10.83 10.42 0.76
CA ASP A 343 11.47 11.27 -0.22
C ASP A 343 10.45 11.91 -1.19
N VAL A 344 9.38 11.18 -1.54
CA VAL A 344 8.33 11.62 -2.45
C VAL A 344 6.94 11.37 -1.88
N ASP A 345 5.97 12.19 -2.30
CA ASP A 345 4.59 12.16 -1.79
C ASP A 345 3.89 10.82 -2.06
N GLY A 346 4.03 10.28 -3.26
CA GLY A 346 3.40 9.02 -3.62
C GLY A 346 3.91 7.82 -2.81
N SER A 347 5.21 7.77 -2.47
CA SER A 347 5.76 6.71 -1.60
C SER A 347 5.26 6.82 -0.18
N VAL A 348 5.13 8.05 0.35
CA VAL A 348 4.57 8.31 1.69
C VAL A 348 3.11 7.87 1.76
N GLU A 349 2.33 8.19 0.73
CA GLU A 349 0.93 7.78 0.64
C GLU A 349 0.80 6.25 0.58
N ALA A 350 1.53 5.59 -0.33
CA ALA A 350 1.49 4.13 -0.49
C ALA A 350 1.86 3.39 0.80
N LEU A 351 2.92 3.84 1.48
CA LEU A 351 3.34 3.25 2.75
C LEU A 351 2.29 3.48 3.83
N SER A 352 1.75 4.70 3.95
CA SER A 352 0.71 5.02 4.94
C SER A 352 -0.54 4.16 4.75
N ASP A 353 -1.02 4.02 3.52
CA ASP A 353 -2.20 3.21 3.20
C ASP A 353 -1.96 1.72 3.48
N SER A 354 -0.76 1.21 3.16
CA SER A 354 -0.38 -0.17 3.44
C SER A 354 -0.34 -0.44 4.93
N LEU A 355 0.22 0.48 5.72
CA LEU A 355 0.27 0.36 7.18
C LEU A 355 -1.13 0.41 7.82
N ILE A 356 -2.02 1.30 7.34
CA ILE A 356 -3.40 1.38 7.83
C ILE A 356 -4.16 0.07 7.54
N ARG A 357 -3.92 -0.57 6.39
CA ARG A 357 -4.54 -1.87 6.04
C ARG A 357 -4.12 -3.03 6.93
N LEU A 358 -2.96 -2.94 7.61
CA LEU A 358 -2.53 -3.93 8.59
C LEU A 358 -3.37 -3.91 9.87
N SER A 359 -4.17 -2.87 10.10
CA SER A 359 -5.01 -2.76 11.30
C SER A 359 -5.93 -3.96 11.47
N THR A 360 -5.99 -4.50 12.67
CA THR A 360 -6.86 -5.59 13.10
C THR A 360 -7.86 -5.10 14.15
N GLU A 361 -8.76 -5.96 14.59
CA GLU A 361 -9.71 -5.63 15.66
C GLU A 361 -9.01 -5.37 17.02
N GLU A 362 -7.86 -6.02 17.25
CA GLU A 362 -7.09 -5.92 18.51
C GLU A 362 -6.05 -4.79 18.45
N ILE A 363 -5.45 -4.50 17.26
CA ILE A 363 -4.42 -3.49 17.09
C ILE A 363 -4.80 -2.55 15.94
N GLN A 364 -4.92 -1.27 16.26
CA GLN A 364 -5.16 -0.22 15.26
C GLN A 364 -3.87 0.53 14.95
N VAL A 365 -3.50 0.60 13.68
CA VAL A 365 -2.39 1.43 13.19
C VAL A 365 -2.92 2.81 12.85
N ASN A 366 -2.41 3.84 13.53
CA ASN A 366 -2.79 5.23 13.31
C ASN A 366 -1.62 6.02 12.71
N VAL A 367 -1.77 6.51 11.49
CA VAL A 367 -0.79 7.43 10.90
C VAL A 367 -1.12 8.85 11.35
N ILE A 368 -0.37 9.35 12.35
CA ILE A 368 -0.60 10.68 12.96
C ILE A 368 -0.17 11.80 12.03
N HIS A 369 0.98 11.62 11.37
CA HIS A 369 1.52 12.61 10.47
C HIS A 369 2.25 11.94 9.31
N LYS A 370 2.05 12.48 8.12
CA LYS A 370 2.75 12.08 6.92
C LYS A 370 3.31 13.32 6.20
N ALA A 371 4.56 13.29 5.81
CA ALA A 371 5.16 14.39 5.08
C ALA A 371 6.38 13.96 4.26
N VAL A 372 6.71 14.77 3.27
CA VAL A 372 7.87 14.59 2.39
C VAL A 372 9.10 15.27 2.97
N GLY A 373 10.25 14.67 2.77
CA GLY A 373 11.56 15.21 3.11
C GLY A 373 12.21 14.59 4.35
N GLN A 374 13.32 15.19 4.77
CA GLN A 374 14.14 14.71 5.88
C GLN A 374 13.36 14.74 7.21
N ILE A 375 13.62 13.76 8.08
CA ILE A 375 13.07 13.74 9.44
C ILE A 375 13.67 14.91 10.23
N SER A 376 12.80 15.79 10.72
CA SER A 376 13.12 17.03 11.44
C SER A 376 13.00 16.86 12.96
N GLU A 377 13.46 17.86 13.71
CA GLU A 377 13.27 17.92 15.16
C GLU A 377 11.79 17.99 15.55
N SER A 378 10.99 18.72 14.78
CA SER A 378 9.55 18.85 15.02
C SER A 378 8.83 17.49 14.91
N ASP A 379 9.27 16.62 13.99
CA ASP A 379 8.71 15.28 13.86
C ASP A 379 9.02 14.42 15.09
N VAL A 380 10.23 14.56 15.65
CA VAL A 380 10.63 13.85 16.88
C VAL A 380 9.82 14.33 18.09
N VAL A 381 9.62 15.65 18.23
CA VAL A 381 8.79 16.22 19.31
C VAL A 381 7.35 15.74 19.17
N LEU A 382 6.80 15.70 17.96
CA LEU A 382 5.45 15.19 17.73
C LEU A 382 5.36 13.70 18.06
N ALA A 383 6.36 12.90 17.68
CA ALA A 383 6.43 11.47 18.00
C ALA A 383 6.47 11.23 19.51
N ALA A 384 7.29 11.98 20.25
CA ALA A 384 7.37 11.89 21.70
C ALA A 384 6.01 12.25 22.37
N ALA A 385 5.35 13.31 21.89
CA ALA A 385 4.06 13.74 22.41
C ALA A 385 2.91 12.74 22.13
N SER A 386 3.01 11.99 21.03
CA SER A 386 1.98 11.06 20.58
C SER A 386 2.31 9.60 20.84
N ASN A 387 3.42 9.31 21.52
CA ASN A 387 3.96 7.95 21.68
C ASN A 387 4.01 7.18 20.35
N ALA A 388 4.58 7.82 19.32
CA ALA A 388 4.61 7.31 17.96
C ALA A 388 6.02 6.88 17.54
N ILE A 389 6.08 5.89 16.64
CA ILE A 389 7.31 5.45 15.96
C ILE A 389 7.46 6.27 14.68
N ILE A 390 8.69 6.70 14.35
CA ILE A 390 8.98 7.40 13.10
C ILE A 390 9.50 6.39 12.07
N ILE A 391 8.79 6.26 10.96
CA ILE A 391 9.19 5.45 9.81
C ILE A 391 9.70 6.39 8.72
N GLY A 392 10.99 6.26 8.39
CA GLY A 392 11.64 7.01 7.31
C GLY A 392 11.86 6.12 6.08
N PHE A 393 11.18 6.43 4.99
CA PHE A 393 11.32 5.74 3.71
C PHE A 393 12.23 6.54 2.76
N GLN A 394 13.36 5.95 2.36
CA GLN A 394 14.41 6.58 1.52
C GLN A 394 15.01 7.88 2.10
N VAL A 395 14.61 8.30 3.30
CA VAL A 395 15.08 9.53 3.96
C VAL A 395 15.94 9.22 5.18
N ARG A 396 16.66 10.24 5.66
CA ARG A 396 17.50 10.14 6.85
C ARG A 396 17.17 11.25 7.84
N PRO A 397 17.31 11.04 9.15
CA PRO A 397 17.10 12.08 10.15
C PRO A 397 18.21 13.15 10.07
N SER A 398 17.85 14.38 10.44
CA SER A 398 18.85 15.43 10.69
C SER A 398 19.72 15.05 11.89
N LEU A 399 20.93 15.61 11.98
CA LEU A 399 21.83 15.34 13.12
C LEU A 399 21.17 15.73 14.47
N GLN A 400 20.38 16.80 14.47
CA GLN A 400 19.67 17.25 15.67
C GLN A 400 18.47 16.36 15.97
N ALA A 401 17.69 15.97 14.95
CA ALA A 401 16.58 15.01 15.11
C ALA A 401 17.05 13.69 15.70
N ARG A 402 18.20 13.17 15.23
CA ARG A 402 18.79 11.94 15.78
C ARG A 402 19.14 12.07 17.27
N ARG A 403 19.81 13.18 17.65
CA ARG A 403 20.16 13.44 19.06
C ARG A 403 18.93 13.61 19.94
N ASN A 404 17.91 14.31 19.42
CA ASN A 404 16.66 14.51 20.15
C ASN A 404 15.90 13.19 20.31
N ALA A 405 15.86 12.34 19.28
CA ALA A 405 15.23 11.03 19.35
C ALA A 405 15.90 10.12 20.40
N GLU A 406 17.24 10.11 20.45
CA GLU A 406 18.00 9.39 21.47
C GLU A 406 17.70 9.92 22.90
N LYS A 407 17.51 11.24 23.04
CA LYS A 407 17.21 11.86 24.33
C LYS A 407 15.78 11.62 24.80
N GLU A 408 14.80 11.72 23.90
CA GLU A 408 13.36 11.56 24.19
C GLU A 408 12.91 10.08 24.12
N GLY A 409 13.81 9.15 23.73
CA GLY A 409 13.51 7.73 23.61
C GLY A 409 12.60 7.39 22.43
N VAL A 410 12.55 8.24 21.39
CA VAL A 410 11.76 8.02 20.19
C VAL A 410 12.48 7.09 19.24
N GLU A 411 11.78 6.05 18.81
CA GLU A 411 12.32 5.09 17.85
C GLU A 411 12.19 5.60 16.42
N ILE A 412 13.29 5.60 15.66
CA ILE A 412 13.34 5.95 14.24
C ILE A 412 13.79 4.72 13.46
N ARG A 413 12.91 4.21 12.60
CA ARG A 413 13.18 3.11 11.67
C ARG A 413 13.35 3.64 10.26
N LEU A 414 14.36 3.13 9.54
CA LEU A 414 14.74 3.63 8.22
C LEU A 414 14.71 2.49 7.21
N TYR A 415 13.93 2.64 6.16
CA TYR A 415 13.77 1.63 5.12
C TYR A 415 14.08 2.21 3.75
N SER A 416 14.55 1.34 2.86
CA SER A 416 14.77 1.64 1.45
C SER A 416 13.85 0.81 0.54
N ILE A 417 13.24 -0.23 1.08
CA ILE A 417 12.31 -1.14 0.40
C ILE A 417 11.00 -1.15 1.19
N ILE A 418 9.87 -1.00 0.50
CA ILE A 418 8.55 -0.90 1.16
C ILE A 418 8.14 -2.20 1.85
N TYR A 419 8.53 -3.35 1.29
CA TYR A 419 8.26 -4.66 1.89
C TYR A 419 8.86 -4.79 3.29
N ASP A 420 10.12 -4.38 3.46
CA ASP A 420 10.82 -4.48 4.75
C ASP A 420 10.10 -3.66 5.82
N ALA A 421 9.58 -2.48 5.45
CA ALA A 421 8.81 -1.64 6.37
C ALA A 421 7.50 -2.30 6.80
N ILE A 422 6.77 -2.90 5.84
CA ILE A 422 5.49 -3.57 6.09
C ILE A 422 5.71 -4.82 6.96
N GLU A 423 6.70 -5.66 6.64
CA GLU A 423 7.00 -6.89 7.39
C GLU A 423 7.45 -6.61 8.81
N GLU A 424 8.31 -5.59 9.01
CA GLU A 424 8.79 -5.25 10.35
C GLU A 424 7.66 -4.68 11.23
N VAL A 425 6.78 -3.84 10.68
CA VAL A 425 5.60 -3.35 11.39
C VAL A 425 4.63 -4.50 11.70
N LYS A 426 4.42 -5.42 10.76
CA LYS A 426 3.61 -6.62 10.98
C LYS A 426 4.19 -7.48 12.11
N SER A 427 5.49 -7.73 12.10
CA SER A 427 6.17 -8.48 13.16
C SER A 427 6.08 -7.77 14.53
N ALA A 428 6.16 -6.43 14.55
CA ALA A 428 5.97 -5.64 15.77
C ALA A 428 4.55 -5.78 16.31
N MET A 429 3.54 -5.74 15.44
CA MET A 429 2.15 -5.96 15.81
C MET A 429 1.91 -7.39 16.33
N GLU A 430 2.49 -8.42 15.70
CA GLU A 430 2.42 -9.80 16.20
C GLU A 430 3.02 -9.93 17.62
N GLY A 431 4.09 -9.18 17.89
CA GLY A 431 4.70 -9.11 19.23
C GLY A 431 3.83 -8.39 20.28
N MET A 432 2.90 -7.52 19.84
CA MET A 432 1.96 -6.83 20.71
C MET A 432 0.71 -7.67 21.02
N LEU A 433 0.41 -8.69 20.21
CA LEU A 433 -0.74 -9.59 20.45
C LEU A 433 -0.54 -10.41 21.71
N SER A 434 -1.61 -10.54 22.49
CA SER A 434 -1.60 -11.48 23.62
C SER A 434 -1.50 -12.92 23.10
N PRO A 435 -0.64 -13.75 23.72
CA PRO A 435 -0.50 -15.14 23.31
C PRO A 435 -1.85 -15.87 23.44
N GLU A 436 -2.18 -16.69 22.47
CA GLU A 436 -3.35 -17.54 22.51
C GLU A 436 -3.03 -18.79 23.36
N ILE A 437 -3.87 -19.03 24.37
CA ILE A 437 -3.73 -20.22 25.21
C ILE A 437 -4.39 -21.38 24.48
N LYS A 438 -3.58 -22.32 24.01
CA LYS A 438 -4.05 -23.58 23.44
C LYS A 438 -3.95 -24.69 24.46
N GLU A 439 -5.06 -25.36 24.67
CA GLU A 439 -5.11 -26.54 25.54
C GLU A 439 -4.68 -27.77 24.74
N GLU A 440 -3.64 -28.44 25.19
CA GLU A 440 -3.23 -29.75 24.67
C GLU A 440 -3.55 -30.85 25.66
N ILE A 441 -4.33 -31.82 25.23
CA ILE A 441 -4.65 -33.00 26.03
C ILE A 441 -3.39 -33.86 26.11
N THR A 442 -2.92 -34.11 27.35
CA THR A 442 -1.69 -34.86 27.60
C THR A 442 -1.96 -36.30 28.02
N ALA A 443 -3.10 -36.58 28.64
CA ALA A 443 -3.47 -37.95 29.05
C ALA A 443 -4.97 -38.12 29.25
N TYR A 444 -5.42 -39.36 29.03
CA TYR A 444 -6.72 -39.87 29.45
C TYR A 444 -6.53 -40.90 30.55
N VAL A 445 -7.20 -40.71 31.68
CA VAL A 445 -7.06 -41.52 32.89
C VAL A 445 -8.43 -42.01 33.35
N GLU A 446 -8.62 -43.32 33.53
CA GLU A 446 -9.87 -43.92 33.99
C GLU A 446 -9.83 -44.20 35.48
N VAL A 447 -10.86 -43.83 36.21
CA VAL A 447 -11.02 -44.11 37.64
C VAL A 447 -11.51 -45.55 37.82
N GLN A 448 -10.66 -46.38 38.42
CA GLN A 448 -10.98 -47.79 38.71
C GLN A 448 -11.48 -48.01 40.13
N GLN A 449 -10.96 -47.28 41.10
CA GLN A 449 -11.32 -47.42 42.52
C GLN A 449 -11.36 -46.03 43.20
N VAL A 450 -12.21 -45.91 44.22
CA VAL A 450 -12.32 -44.65 44.97
C VAL A 450 -12.16 -44.93 46.47
N PHE A 451 -11.25 -44.22 47.11
CA PHE A 451 -10.94 -44.34 48.52
C PHE A 451 -11.23 -43.01 49.25
N LYS A 452 -12.06 -43.08 50.31
CA LYS A 452 -12.31 -41.89 51.17
C LYS A 452 -11.37 -41.92 52.36
N ILE A 453 -10.45 -40.98 52.43
CA ILE A 453 -9.44 -40.85 53.50
C ILE A 453 -9.74 -39.62 54.33
N THR A 454 -10.04 -39.78 55.61
CA THR A 454 -10.52 -38.71 56.54
C THR A 454 -9.60 -37.46 56.62
N LYS A 455 -8.31 -37.58 56.28
CA LYS A 455 -7.33 -36.47 56.36
C LYS A 455 -6.95 -35.84 55.02
N VAL A 456 -7.27 -36.49 53.89
CA VAL A 456 -6.79 -36.09 52.56
C VAL A 456 -7.94 -35.88 51.58
N GLY A 457 -9.17 -36.29 51.92
CA GLY A 457 -10.31 -36.26 51.03
C GLY A 457 -10.48 -37.55 50.21
N THR A 458 -11.12 -37.46 49.07
CA THR A 458 -11.32 -38.57 48.14
C THR A 458 -10.09 -38.77 47.27
N VAL A 459 -9.51 -39.97 47.32
CA VAL A 459 -8.39 -40.39 46.47
C VAL A 459 -8.91 -41.41 45.45
N ALA A 460 -8.66 -41.19 44.20
CA ALA A 460 -9.02 -42.09 43.11
C ALA A 460 -7.82 -42.96 42.73
N GLY A 461 -8.01 -44.28 42.71
CA GLY A 461 -7.10 -45.22 42.07
C GLY A 461 -7.44 -45.31 40.60
N CYS A 462 -6.55 -44.90 39.76
CA CYS A 462 -6.79 -44.71 38.33
C CYS A 462 -5.75 -45.44 37.50
N MET A 463 -6.11 -45.72 36.23
CA MET A 463 -5.19 -46.25 35.23
C MET A 463 -5.08 -45.27 34.08
N VAL A 464 -3.85 -44.92 33.70
CA VAL A 464 -3.60 -44.07 32.54
C VAL A 464 -3.82 -44.88 31.26
N LYS A 465 -4.85 -44.53 30.47
CA LYS A 465 -5.17 -45.22 29.20
C LYS A 465 -4.28 -44.76 28.08
N GLU A 466 -4.13 -43.46 27.94
CA GLU A 466 -3.35 -42.83 26.85
C GLU A 466 -2.52 -41.66 27.39
N GLY A 467 -1.36 -41.43 26.77
CA GLY A 467 -0.49 -40.30 27.05
C GLY A 467 0.26 -40.39 28.37
N LYS A 468 0.55 -39.26 28.98
CA LYS A 468 1.20 -39.15 30.29
C LYS A 468 0.59 -38.02 31.12
N ILE A 469 0.31 -38.31 32.37
CA ILE A 469 -0.17 -37.32 33.32
C ILE A 469 0.97 -36.82 34.20
N LYS A 470 1.09 -35.53 34.36
CA LYS A 470 2.04 -34.85 35.27
C LYS A 470 1.26 -34.23 36.43
N ARG A 471 1.94 -34.04 37.56
CA ARG A 471 1.36 -33.38 38.73
C ARG A 471 0.88 -31.95 38.48
N THR A 472 1.50 -31.25 37.52
CA THR A 472 1.22 -29.85 37.17
C THR A 472 0.10 -29.68 36.14
N ASN A 473 -0.42 -30.79 35.59
CA ASN A 473 -1.46 -30.72 34.59
C ASN A 473 -2.78 -30.24 35.21
N LYS A 474 -3.50 -29.42 34.49
CA LYS A 474 -4.91 -29.17 34.72
C LYS A 474 -5.72 -30.39 34.29
N ILE A 475 -6.84 -30.62 34.96
CA ILE A 475 -7.67 -31.79 34.68
C ILE A 475 -9.14 -31.42 34.50
N ARG A 476 -9.82 -32.23 33.70
CA ARG A 476 -11.29 -32.27 33.61
C ARG A 476 -11.78 -33.64 33.98
N LEU A 477 -12.80 -33.70 34.84
CA LEU A 477 -13.49 -34.94 35.16
C LEU A 477 -14.71 -35.09 34.25
N ILE A 478 -14.77 -36.18 33.51
CA ILE A 478 -15.81 -36.48 32.54
C ILE A 478 -16.60 -37.69 33.05
N ARG A 479 -17.91 -37.53 33.17
CA ARG A 479 -18.86 -38.61 33.52
C ARG A 479 -19.92 -38.72 32.45
N ASP A 480 -20.10 -39.90 31.90
CA ASP A 480 -21.07 -40.14 30.80
C ASP A 480 -20.91 -39.18 29.62
N GLY A 481 -19.67 -38.81 29.30
CA GLY A 481 -19.34 -37.88 28.20
C GLY A 481 -19.55 -36.39 28.53
N ILE A 482 -19.90 -36.05 29.78
CA ILE A 482 -20.12 -34.66 30.20
C ILE A 482 -19.02 -34.23 31.19
N VAL A 483 -18.43 -33.04 30.98
CA VAL A 483 -17.47 -32.48 31.92
C VAL A 483 -18.20 -32.00 33.18
N ILE A 484 -17.93 -32.64 34.29
CA ILE A 484 -18.55 -32.31 35.58
C ILE A 484 -17.72 -31.31 36.38
N TYR A 485 -16.41 -31.43 36.27
CA TYR A 485 -15.49 -30.57 37.01
C TYR A 485 -14.22 -30.28 36.22
N ALA A 486 -13.70 -29.06 36.34
CA ALA A 486 -12.40 -28.68 35.82
C ALA A 486 -11.57 -28.06 36.96
N GLY A 487 -10.33 -28.49 37.12
CA GLY A 487 -9.47 -28.01 38.21
C GLY A 487 -8.06 -28.58 38.13
N GLU A 488 -7.39 -28.65 39.29
CA GLU A 488 -5.98 -29.06 39.39
C GLU A 488 -5.85 -30.34 40.22
N LEU A 489 -4.75 -31.05 39.96
CA LEU A 489 -4.40 -32.20 40.77
C LEU A 489 -3.86 -31.77 42.15
N GLY A 490 -4.44 -32.23 43.21
CA GLY A 490 -3.92 -32.05 44.57
C GLY A 490 -2.70 -32.92 44.87
N SER A 491 -2.72 -34.20 44.42
CA SER A 491 -1.58 -35.09 44.49
C SER A 491 -1.61 -36.14 43.39
N LEU A 492 -0.42 -36.57 42.97
CA LEU A 492 -0.22 -37.69 42.05
C LEU A 492 0.75 -38.67 42.68
N LYS A 493 0.31 -39.90 42.94
CA LYS A 493 1.11 -40.93 43.60
C LYS A 493 1.12 -42.22 42.80
N ARG A 494 2.22 -42.96 42.91
CA ARG A 494 2.32 -44.34 42.43
C ARG A 494 2.66 -45.23 43.60
N PHE A 495 1.76 -46.15 43.93
CA PHE A 495 1.76 -46.91 45.19
C PHE A 495 1.74 -45.98 46.43
N LYS A 496 2.86 -45.78 47.10
CA LYS A 496 2.97 -44.90 48.28
C LYS A 496 3.83 -43.65 48.04
N ASP A 497 4.53 -43.59 46.89
CA ASP A 497 5.51 -42.54 46.58
C ASP A 497 4.88 -41.46 45.70
N ASP A 498 5.24 -40.22 45.95
CA ASP A 498 4.83 -39.08 45.10
C ASP A 498 5.50 -39.21 43.72
N ALA A 499 4.72 -39.21 42.65
CA ALA A 499 5.21 -39.26 41.28
C ALA A 499 5.14 -37.88 40.62
N LYS A 500 6.19 -37.52 39.86
CA LYS A 500 6.17 -36.30 39.03
C LYS A 500 5.34 -36.50 37.76
N GLU A 501 5.43 -37.69 37.18
CA GLU A 501 4.69 -38.08 35.98
C GLU A 501 4.35 -39.56 36.00
N VAL A 502 3.25 -39.96 35.34
CA VAL A 502 2.83 -41.38 35.15
C VAL A 502 2.47 -41.54 33.67
N VAL A 503 3.00 -42.61 33.05
CA VAL A 503 2.77 -42.92 31.62
C VAL A 503 1.65 -43.93 31.42
N ALA A 504 1.15 -44.01 30.19
CA ALA A 504 0.10 -44.97 29.81
C ALA A 504 0.41 -46.39 30.22
N GLY A 505 -0.62 -47.13 30.62
CA GLY A 505 -0.55 -48.51 31.09
C GLY A 505 -0.16 -48.70 32.55
N LEU A 506 0.08 -47.63 33.31
CA LEU A 506 0.44 -47.68 34.72
C LEU A 506 -0.70 -47.17 35.62
N ASP A 507 -0.78 -47.77 36.80
CA ASP A 507 -1.72 -47.37 37.85
C ASP A 507 -1.16 -46.16 38.60
N CYS A 508 -2.06 -45.23 38.97
CA CYS A 508 -1.75 -44.08 39.80
C CYS A 508 -2.86 -43.79 40.78
N GLY A 509 -2.49 -43.21 41.91
CA GLY A 509 -3.43 -42.63 42.87
C GLY A 509 -3.41 -41.11 42.72
N LEU A 510 -4.58 -40.51 42.53
CA LEU A 510 -4.67 -39.04 42.43
C LEU A 510 -5.82 -38.52 43.31
N ASN A 511 -5.70 -37.30 43.76
CA ASN A 511 -6.83 -36.55 44.27
C ASN A 511 -6.97 -35.23 43.51
N ILE A 512 -8.21 -34.73 43.47
CA ILE A 512 -8.56 -33.51 42.81
C ILE A 512 -8.74 -32.42 43.87
N THR A 513 -8.15 -31.28 43.64
CA THR A 513 -8.25 -30.15 44.58
C THR A 513 -9.71 -29.67 44.63
N ASN A 514 -10.27 -29.51 45.85
CA ASN A 514 -11.62 -29.01 46.08
C ASN A 514 -12.77 -29.82 45.46
N PHE A 515 -12.54 -31.07 45.08
CA PHE A 515 -13.59 -31.96 44.55
C PHE A 515 -13.52 -33.36 45.16
N ASN A 516 -14.65 -33.83 45.71
CA ASN A 516 -14.72 -35.08 46.44
C ASN A 516 -15.72 -36.13 45.86
N ASP A 517 -16.53 -35.73 44.85
CA ASP A 517 -17.53 -36.60 44.24
C ASP A 517 -16.97 -37.33 43.00
N ILE A 518 -15.91 -38.11 43.22
CA ILE A 518 -15.32 -38.96 42.19
C ILE A 518 -15.98 -40.32 42.24
N GLN A 519 -16.37 -40.91 41.11
CA GLN A 519 -17.01 -42.22 41.00
C GLN A 519 -16.16 -43.16 40.15
N VAL A 520 -16.38 -44.47 40.36
CA VAL A 520 -15.73 -45.50 39.53
C VAL A 520 -16.31 -45.43 38.12
N GLY A 521 -15.44 -45.41 37.10
CA GLY A 521 -15.80 -45.26 35.70
C GLY A 521 -15.72 -43.82 35.17
N ASP A 522 -15.45 -42.84 36.04
CA ASP A 522 -15.17 -41.46 35.58
C ASP A 522 -13.88 -41.42 34.75
N MET A 523 -13.87 -40.61 33.70
CA MET A 523 -12.68 -40.33 32.91
C MET A 523 -12.08 -38.98 33.32
N ILE A 524 -10.78 -38.97 33.57
CA ILE A 524 -10.03 -37.75 33.86
C ILE A 524 -9.17 -37.43 32.63
N GLU A 525 -9.45 -36.30 32.04
CA GLU A 525 -8.67 -35.72 30.94
C GLU A 525 -7.67 -34.75 31.53
N ALA A 526 -6.38 -35.01 31.34
CA ALA A 526 -5.32 -34.09 31.75
C ALA A 526 -4.88 -33.27 30.55
N TYR A 527 -4.72 -31.94 30.72
CA TYR A 527 -4.28 -31.03 29.68
C TYR A 527 -3.23 -30.04 30.20
N GLU A 528 -2.40 -29.57 29.28
CA GLU A 528 -1.47 -28.46 29.50
C GLU A 528 -1.92 -27.25 28.66
N GLU A 529 -1.84 -26.07 29.22
CA GLU A 529 -2.05 -24.81 28.51
C GLU A 529 -0.71 -24.39 27.96
N THR A 530 -0.60 -24.36 26.63
CA THR A 530 0.58 -23.85 25.93
C THR A 530 0.24 -22.50 25.33
N GLU A 531 1.08 -21.52 25.64
CA GLU A 531 1.00 -20.19 25.01
C GLU A 531 1.57 -20.28 23.60
N ILE A 532 0.73 -20.06 22.59
CA ILE A 532 1.13 -19.98 21.19
C ILE A 532 1.11 -18.53 20.78
N LYS A 533 2.19 -18.06 20.14
CA LYS A 533 2.22 -16.72 19.53
C LYS A 533 1.14 -16.65 18.44
N LYS A 534 0.25 -15.68 18.55
CA LYS A 534 -0.76 -15.39 17.53
C LYS A 534 -0.06 -14.75 16.33
N THR A 535 -0.26 -15.27 15.12
CA THR A 535 0.21 -14.69 13.85
C THR A 535 -0.93 -13.93 13.19
N LEU A 536 -0.60 -12.81 12.51
CA LEU A 536 -1.56 -11.93 11.81
C LEU A 536 -1.93 -12.47 10.43
#